data_c918b56bdac5b41860d84f9559d11276
#
_entry.id   c918b56bdac5b41860d84f9559d11276
#
_cell.length_a   1.000
_cell.length_b   1.000
_cell.length_c   1.000
_cell.angle_alpha   90.00
_cell.angle_beta   90.00
_cell.angle_gamma   90.00
#
_symmetry.space_group_name_H-M   'P 1'
#
loop_
_entity.id
_entity.type
_entity.pdbx_description
1 polymer ?
#
loop_
_entity_poly.entity_id
_entity_poly.type
_entity_poly.pdbx_seq_one_letter_code
_entity_poly.pdbx_strand_id
1 'polypeptide(L)'
;MKKTTLALGMHDKLFKRARTMYQIEHRICDLLMTKGFLRIETPTLEHFEVFSDVVDNGNYNFFDKNGDLVSLRPDITSQIGRVIASTQVHTPIKFSYSGKVFNYNEEMRGLSNEHTQAGIEIIGFPVHQAMEEAVISAKEALDAAGVKNYKFEFSHARLLQLIFEELDLPDVKEAELAAYIRDKSI
;
A
#
# COMPACT_ATOMS: atom_id res chain seq x y z
N MET A 1 -15.45 -26.40 -15.98
CA MET A 1 -14.62 -25.61 -15.03
C MET A 1 -14.19 -26.54 -13.90
N LYS A 2 -12.89 -26.67 -13.65
CA LYS A 2 -12.41 -27.57 -12.57
C LYS A 2 -12.65 -26.88 -11.23
N LYS A 3 -13.55 -27.41 -10.39
CA LYS A 3 -13.86 -26.88 -9.04
C LYS A 3 -12.66 -26.87 -8.07
N THR A 4 -11.52 -27.40 -8.51
CA THR A 4 -10.30 -27.57 -7.70
C THR A 4 -9.18 -26.59 -8.07
N THR A 5 -9.41 -25.67 -9.02
CA THR A 5 -8.40 -24.66 -9.42
C THR A 5 -8.72 -23.32 -8.78
N LEU A 6 -7.70 -22.68 -8.24
CA LEU A 6 -7.78 -21.30 -7.73
C LEU A 6 -7.87 -20.31 -8.89
N ALA A 7 -8.38 -19.11 -8.60
CA ALA A 7 -8.28 -17.99 -9.51
C ALA A 7 -6.80 -17.62 -9.74
N LEU A 8 -6.51 -17.05 -10.91
CA LEU A 8 -5.16 -16.66 -11.28
C LEU A 8 -4.56 -15.70 -10.23
N GLY A 9 -3.33 -15.97 -9.79
CA GLY A 9 -2.64 -15.16 -8.80
C GLY A 9 -3.16 -15.27 -7.37
N MET A 10 -4.11 -16.15 -7.10
CA MET A 10 -4.61 -16.42 -5.75
C MET A 10 -3.95 -17.68 -5.17
N HIS A 11 -3.64 -17.65 -3.88
CA HIS A 11 -2.93 -18.73 -3.22
C HIS A 11 -3.54 -19.07 -1.86
N ASP A 12 -3.79 -20.36 -1.61
CA ASP A 12 -4.11 -20.85 -0.27
C ASP A 12 -2.87 -20.74 0.64
N LYS A 13 -3.08 -20.28 1.86
CA LYS A 13 -2.06 -20.25 2.92
C LYS A 13 -2.46 -21.25 3.99
N LEU A 14 -1.71 -22.34 4.10
CA LEU A 14 -2.06 -23.47 4.98
C LEU A 14 -1.05 -23.63 6.11
N PHE A 15 -1.49 -24.24 7.20
CA PHE A 15 -0.68 -24.73 8.31
C PHE A 15 0.30 -23.68 8.85
N LYS A 16 1.59 -23.96 8.80
CA LYS A 16 2.66 -23.09 9.32
C LYS A 16 2.64 -21.72 8.66
N ARG A 17 2.44 -21.66 7.33
CA ARG A 17 2.40 -20.39 6.59
C ARG A 17 1.26 -19.49 7.07
N ALA A 18 0.05 -20.04 7.16
CA ALA A 18 -1.13 -19.31 7.64
C ALA A 18 -0.92 -18.82 9.09
N ARG A 19 -0.42 -19.70 9.97
CA ARG A 19 -0.10 -19.35 11.37
C ARG A 19 0.94 -18.25 11.47
N THR A 20 2.02 -18.34 10.70
CA THR A 20 3.10 -17.33 10.72
C THR A 20 2.59 -15.98 10.25
N MET A 21 1.81 -15.94 9.15
CA MET A 21 1.21 -14.70 8.65
C MET A 21 0.31 -14.04 9.69
N TYR A 22 -0.56 -14.83 10.33
CA TYR A 22 -1.42 -14.37 11.42
C TYR A 22 -0.61 -13.76 12.58
N GLN A 23 0.45 -14.45 13.01
CA GLN A 23 1.29 -13.98 14.12
C GLN A 23 2.03 -12.69 13.80
N ILE A 24 2.54 -12.55 12.57
CA ILE A 24 3.20 -11.32 12.11
C ILE A 24 2.22 -10.16 12.12
N GLU A 25 1.06 -10.36 11.51
CA GLU A 25 0.01 -9.34 11.43
C GLU A 25 -0.40 -8.84 12.82
N HIS A 26 -0.66 -9.75 13.77
CA HIS A 26 -1.06 -9.39 15.13
C HIS A 26 0.06 -8.62 15.85
N ARG A 27 1.30 -9.06 15.77
CA ARG A 27 2.42 -8.36 16.41
C ARG A 27 2.58 -6.93 15.90
N ILE A 28 2.43 -6.71 14.59
CA ILE A 28 2.49 -5.37 14.02
C ILE A 28 1.31 -4.53 14.49
N CYS A 29 0.09 -5.07 14.45
CA CYS A 29 -1.12 -4.36 14.88
C CYS A 29 -1.04 -3.97 16.37
N ASP A 30 -0.67 -4.91 17.23
CA ASP A 30 -0.54 -4.68 18.69
C ASP A 30 0.50 -3.61 18.97
N LEU A 31 1.68 -3.69 18.33
CA LEU A 31 2.72 -2.67 18.45
C LEU A 31 2.18 -1.28 18.07
N LEU A 32 1.54 -1.14 16.93
CA LEU A 32 1.05 0.15 16.47
C LEU A 32 -0.02 0.73 17.39
N MET A 33 -0.89 -0.11 17.95
CA MET A 33 -1.86 0.32 18.97
C MET A 33 -1.17 0.80 20.25
N THR A 34 -0.10 0.13 20.74
CA THR A 34 0.66 0.60 21.91
C THR A 34 1.36 1.93 21.67
N LYS A 35 1.66 2.27 20.41
CA LYS A 35 2.21 3.58 20.00
C LYS A 35 1.13 4.68 19.86
N GLY A 36 -0.12 4.37 20.17
CA GLY A 36 -1.23 5.32 20.14
C GLY A 36 -1.84 5.52 18.75
N PHE A 37 -1.58 4.62 17.78
CA PHE A 37 -2.32 4.61 16.53
C PHE A 37 -3.70 3.99 16.73
N LEU A 38 -4.73 4.67 16.26
CA LEU A 38 -6.10 4.17 16.30
C LEU A 38 -6.33 3.15 15.19
N ARG A 39 -6.84 1.99 15.53
CA ARG A 39 -7.16 0.96 14.55
C ARG A 39 -8.32 1.42 13.66
N ILE A 40 -8.14 1.34 12.33
CA ILE A 40 -9.21 1.54 11.36
C ILE A 40 -9.35 0.30 10.48
N GLU A 41 -10.59 -0.05 10.16
CA GLU A 41 -10.94 -1.08 9.19
C GLU A 41 -11.86 -0.48 8.13
N THR A 42 -11.52 -0.65 6.89
CA THR A 42 -12.30 -0.20 5.73
C THR A 42 -12.82 -1.41 4.95
N PRO A 43 -13.92 -1.28 4.20
CA PRO A 43 -14.46 -2.36 3.39
C PRO A 43 -13.44 -2.89 2.37
N THR A 44 -13.48 -4.18 2.05
CA THR A 44 -12.65 -4.76 0.99
C THR A 44 -13.12 -4.33 -0.41
N LEU A 45 -14.42 -4.06 -0.53
CA LEU A 45 -15.07 -3.59 -1.75
C LEU A 45 -15.45 -2.12 -1.58
N GLU A 46 -15.18 -1.29 -2.58
CA GLU A 46 -15.43 0.14 -2.57
C GLU A 46 -15.85 0.60 -3.96
N HIS A 47 -16.46 1.78 -4.09
CA HIS A 47 -16.69 2.41 -5.38
C HIS A 47 -15.37 2.68 -6.10
N PHE A 48 -15.34 2.43 -7.41
CA PHE A 48 -14.15 2.61 -8.25
C PHE A 48 -13.55 4.02 -8.14
N GLU A 49 -14.39 5.04 -8.03
CA GLU A 49 -13.99 6.45 -7.97
C GLU A 49 -13.03 6.75 -6.79
N VAL A 50 -13.11 5.98 -5.70
CA VAL A 50 -12.21 6.13 -4.55
C VAL A 50 -10.76 5.84 -4.92
N PHE A 51 -10.55 5.06 -5.99
CA PHE A 51 -9.23 4.63 -6.44
C PHE A 51 -8.82 5.20 -7.80
N SER A 52 -9.64 6.04 -8.43
CA SER A 52 -9.43 6.53 -9.79
C SER A 52 -8.10 7.24 -10.00
N ASP A 53 -7.60 7.93 -8.99
CA ASP A 53 -6.35 8.70 -9.06
C ASP A 53 -5.08 7.85 -8.81
N VAL A 54 -5.25 6.59 -8.38
CA VAL A 54 -4.14 5.72 -7.94
C VAL A 54 -3.88 4.60 -8.95
N VAL A 55 -4.76 4.44 -9.94
CA VAL A 55 -4.86 3.22 -10.72
C VAL A 55 -4.21 3.33 -12.09
N ASP A 56 -3.12 2.63 -12.24
CA ASP A 56 -2.75 1.99 -13.50
C ASP A 56 -3.55 0.68 -13.64
N ASN A 57 -3.85 0.24 -14.86
CA ASN A 57 -4.74 -0.82 -15.33
C ASN A 57 -4.83 -2.17 -14.56
N GLY A 58 -4.35 -2.25 -13.32
CA GLY A 58 -4.18 -3.47 -12.52
C GLY A 58 -5.24 -3.74 -11.46
N ASN A 59 -6.44 -3.14 -11.53
CA ASN A 59 -7.46 -3.35 -10.50
C ASN A 59 -8.48 -4.43 -10.88
N TYR A 60 -9.04 -5.07 -9.85
CA TYR A 60 -10.20 -5.95 -9.96
C TYR A 60 -11.48 -5.12 -9.89
N ASN A 61 -11.98 -4.67 -11.06
CA ASN A 61 -13.19 -3.88 -11.19
C ASN A 61 -14.33 -4.74 -11.73
N PHE A 62 -15.55 -4.53 -11.21
CA PHE A 62 -16.75 -5.20 -11.70
C PHE A 62 -18.00 -4.40 -11.34
N PHE A 63 -19.11 -4.71 -11.98
CA PHE A 63 -20.40 -4.11 -11.65
C PHE A 63 -21.08 -4.91 -10.52
N ASP A 64 -21.58 -4.20 -9.52
CA ASP A 64 -22.40 -4.81 -8.49
C ASP A 64 -23.83 -5.11 -9.00
N LYS A 65 -24.71 -5.60 -8.12
CA LYS A 65 -26.09 -5.93 -8.50
C LYS A 65 -26.96 -4.72 -8.88
N ASN A 66 -26.57 -3.52 -8.46
CA ASN A 66 -27.25 -2.28 -8.77
C ASN A 66 -26.75 -1.64 -10.07
N GLY A 67 -25.65 -2.16 -10.61
CA GLY A 67 -24.98 -1.62 -11.80
C GLY A 67 -23.90 -0.58 -11.46
N ASP A 68 -23.53 -0.43 -10.19
CA ASP A 68 -22.45 0.46 -9.77
C ASP A 68 -21.09 -0.18 -10.04
N LEU A 69 -20.14 0.60 -10.58
CA LEU A 69 -18.77 0.15 -10.78
C LEU A 69 -18.03 0.16 -9.44
N VAL A 70 -17.60 -1.03 -9.03
CA VAL A 70 -16.91 -1.25 -7.77
C VAL A 70 -15.57 -1.92 -7.99
N SER A 71 -14.67 -1.78 -7.02
CA SER A 71 -13.31 -2.33 -7.07
C SER A 71 -12.99 -3.08 -5.78
N LEU A 72 -12.27 -4.20 -5.91
CA LEU A 72 -11.50 -4.72 -4.78
C LEU A 72 -10.36 -3.75 -4.50
N ARG A 73 -10.22 -3.32 -3.26
CA ARG A 73 -9.24 -2.29 -2.87
C ARG A 73 -7.81 -2.66 -3.27
N PRO A 74 -7.11 -1.83 -4.06
CA PRO A 74 -5.69 -2.01 -4.37
C PRO A 74 -4.78 -1.51 -3.24
N ASP A 75 -5.28 -0.58 -2.42
CA ASP A 75 -4.64 -0.01 -1.24
C ASP A 75 -5.69 0.34 -0.17
N ILE A 76 -5.24 0.74 1.01
CA ILE A 76 -6.11 1.14 2.12
C ILE A 76 -6.04 2.66 2.35
N THR A 77 -4.97 3.32 1.94
CA THR A 77 -4.73 4.75 2.12
C THR A 77 -5.83 5.60 1.48
N SER A 78 -6.20 5.30 0.22
CA SER A 78 -7.27 6.01 -0.51
C SER A 78 -8.61 5.95 0.23
N GLN A 79 -8.93 4.79 0.81
CA GLN A 79 -10.15 4.63 1.60
C GLN A 79 -10.11 5.43 2.91
N ILE A 80 -8.94 5.52 3.57
CA ILE A 80 -8.79 6.36 4.76
C ILE A 80 -8.98 7.83 4.39
N GLY A 81 -8.45 8.28 3.24
CA GLY A 81 -8.73 9.61 2.69
C GLY A 81 -10.23 9.86 2.53
N ARG A 82 -10.98 8.93 1.94
CA ARG A 82 -12.45 8.99 1.83
C ARG A 82 -13.12 9.07 3.20
N VAL A 83 -12.70 8.25 4.17
CA VAL A 83 -13.27 8.28 5.54
C VAL A 83 -13.12 9.67 6.14
N ILE A 84 -11.93 10.29 6.05
CA ILE A 84 -11.68 11.63 6.57
C ILE A 84 -12.54 12.68 5.85
N ALA A 85 -12.67 12.59 4.54
CA ALA A 85 -13.46 13.51 3.74
C ALA A 85 -14.97 13.38 3.98
N SER A 86 -15.45 12.17 4.28
CA SER A 86 -16.90 11.88 4.41
C SER A 86 -17.40 11.84 5.86
N THR A 87 -16.50 11.86 6.84
CA THR A 87 -16.86 11.82 8.26
C THR A 87 -16.37 13.06 8.99
N GLN A 88 -16.87 13.28 10.20
CA GLN A 88 -16.43 14.39 11.06
C GLN A 88 -15.24 13.98 11.95
N VAL A 89 -14.33 13.17 11.44
CA VAL A 89 -13.11 12.79 12.16
C VAL A 89 -12.22 14.02 12.32
N HIS A 90 -11.92 14.36 13.57
CA HIS A 90 -11.05 15.50 13.88
C HIS A 90 -9.58 15.15 13.66
N THR A 91 -8.85 16.07 13.03
CA THR A 91 -7.39 16.02 12.91
C THR A 91 -6.75 16.97 13.95
N PRO A 92 -5.52 16.72 14.45
CA PRO A 92 -4.60 15.66 14.01
C PRO A 92 -4.99 14.28 14.52
N ILE A 93 -4.74 13.24 13.69
CA ILE A 93 -5.08 11.85 14.01
C ILE A 93 -4.04 10.89 13.42
N LYS A 94 -3.86 9.75 14.09
CA LYS A 94 -3.00 8.66 13.63
C LYS A 94 -3.80 7.37 13.53
N PHE A 95 -3.83 6.77 12.35
CA PHE A 95 -4.45 5.47 12.13
C PHE A 95 -3.43 4.38 11.89
N SER A 96 -3.77 3.17 12.30
CA SER A 96 -3.11 1.94 11.86
C SER A 96 -4.13 1.01 11.21
N TYR A 97 -3.70 0.27 10.22
CA TYR A 97 -4.53 -0.68 9.51
C TYR A 97 -3.79 -1.97 9.20
N SER A 98 -4.54 -3.02 8.96
CA SER A 98 -4.09 -4.24 8.32
C SER A 98 -5.27 -4.86 7.57
N GLY A 99 -5.02 -5.32 6.36
CA GLY A 99 -6.07 -5.90 5.54
C GLY A 99 -5.56 -6.48 4.22
N LYS A 100 -6.45 -7.16 3.52
CA LYS A 100 -6.18 -7.66 2.18
C LYS A 100 -6.27 -6.55 1.17
N VAL A 101 -5.33 -6.54 0.24
CA VAL A 101 -5.31 -5.68 -0.96
C VAL A 101 -5.11 -6.55 -2.19
N PHE A 102 -5.59 -6.07 -3.34
CA PHE A 102 -5.70 -6.82 -4.57
C PHE A 102 -5.13 -6.03 -5.73
N ASN A 103 -4.04 -6.54 -6.33
CA ASN A 103 -3.40 -5.92 -7.46
C ASN A 103 -3.16 -6.99 -8.54
N TYR A 104 -3.65 -6.74 -9.75
CA TYR A 104 -3.46 -7.67 -10.85
C TYR A 104 -2.02 -7.59 -11.38
N ASN A 105 -1.32 -8.70 -11.39
CA ASN A 105 0.03 -8.82 -11.91
C ASN A 105 -0.01 -9.59 -13.23
N GLU A 106 0.20 -8.92 -14.35
CA GLU A 106 0.20 -9.53 -15.67
C GLU A 106 1.30 -10.56 -15.85
N GLU A 107 2.48 -10.28 -15.35
CA GLU A 107 3.68 -11.12 -15.55
C GLU A 107 3.75 -12.33 -14.61
N MET A 108 2.90 -12.42 -13.63
CA MET A 108 2.74 -13.55 -12.69
C MET A 108 4.03 -14.10 -12.07
N ARG A 109 5.16 -13.53 -12.21
CA ARG A 109 6.51 -13.97 -11.80
C ARG A 109 6.62 -14.49 -10.34
N GLY A 110 5.67 -15.33 -9.91
CA GLY A 110 5.54 -15.83 -8.55
C GLY A 110 4.88 -14.85 -7.58
N LEU A 111 4.39 -13.71 -8.06
CA LEU A 111 3.65 -12.74 -7.29
C LEU A 111 2.22 -13.22 -7.03
N SER A 112 1.65 -12.79 -5.91
CA SER A 112 0.25 -13.00 -5.58
C SER A 112 -0.55 -11.76 -5.92
N ASN A 113 -1.75 -11.94 -6.47
CA ASN A 113 -2.68 -10.84 -6.71
C ASN A 113 -3.44 -10.43 -5.42
N GLU A 114 -3.38 -11.25 -4.38
CA GLU A 114 -3.85 -10.95 -3.04
C GLU A 114 -2.69 -10.96 -2.04
N HIS A 115 -2.50 -9.89 -1.32
CA HIS A 115 -1.55 -9.84 -0.21
C HIS A 115 -2.11 -9.09 0.99
N THR A 116 -1.53 -9.31 2.17
CA THR A 116 -1.88 -8.56 3.36
C THR A 116 -0.97 -7.34 3.45
N GLN A 117 -1.57 -6.16 3.53
CA GLN A 117 -0.89 -4.90 3.78
C GLN A 117 -1.16 -4.47 5.23
N ALA A 118 -0.14 -4.03 5.94
CA ALA A 118 -0.26 -3.33 7.21
C ALA A 118 0.46 -1.99 7.10
N GLY A 119 -0.10 -0.95 7.69
CA GLY A 119 0.46 0.39 7.60
C GLY A 119 -0.10 1.36 8.62
N ILE A 120 0.37 2.59 8.51
CA ILE A 120 -0.03 3.73 9.33
C ILE A 120 -0.33 4.94 8.45
N GLU A 121 -1.27 5.77 8.93
CA GLU A 121 -1.55 7.09 8.35
C GLU A 121 -1.46 8.14 9.46
N ILE A 122 -0.67 9.18 9.23
CA ILE A 122 -0.44 10.28 10.17
C ILE A 122 -0.95 11.56 9.51
N ILE A 123 -2.03 12.12 10.01
CA ILE A 123 -2.78 13.17 9.35
C ILE A 123 -2.89 14.39 10.23
N GLY A 124 -2.59 15.58 9.67
CA GLY A 124 -2.69 16.86 10.38
C GLY A 124 -1.55 17.17 11.35
N PHE A 125 -0.49 16.38 11.34
CA PHE A 125 0.74 16.65 12.10
C PHE A 125 1.78 17.41 11.25
N PRO A 126 2.74 18.13 11.88
CA PRO A 126 3.88 18.70 11.15
C PRO A 126 4.66 17.62 10.40
N VAL A 127 5.00 17.89 9.14
CA VAL A 127 5.57 16.89 8.21
C VAL A 127 6.82 16.22 8.78
N HIS A 128 7.75 16.98 9.36
CA HIS A 128 9.00 16.41 9.91
C HIS A 128 8.73 15.43 11.07
N GLN A 129 7.77 15.73 11.95
CA GLN A 129 7.38 14.85 13.05
C GLN A 129 6.69 13.58 12.54
N ALA A 130 5.79 13.75 11.56
CA ALA A 130 5.11 12.62 10.94
C ALA A 130 6.10 11.68 10.22
N MET A 131 7.08 12.23 9.50
CA MET A 131 8.12 11.45 8.82
C MET A 131 9.00 10.69 9.81
N GLU A 132 9.45 11.34 10.88
CA GLU A 132 10.26 10.72 11.94
C GLU A 132 9.49 9.55 12.57
N GLU A 133 8.24 9.80 12.99
CA GLU A 133 7.39 8.76 13.59
C GLU A 133 7.11 7.61 12.61
N ALA A 134 6.91 7.90 11.33
CA ALA A 134 6.69 6.87 10.31
C ALA A 134 7.91 5.96 10.15
N VAL A 135 9.11 6.52 10.08
CA VAL A 135 10.36 5.75 9.97
C VAL A 135 10.59 4.89 11.21
N ILE A 136 10.44 5.47 12.39
CA ILE A 136 10.59 4.73 13.65
C ILE A 136 9.57 3.60 13.74
N SER A 137 8.30 3.88 13.42
CA SER A 137 7.23 2.87 13.46
C SER A 137 7.45 1.76 12.44
N ALA A 138 7.93 2.07 11.25
CA ALA A 138 8.28 1.07 10.24
C ALA A 138 9.41 0.16 10.73
N LYS A 139 10.45 0.74 11.34
CA LYS A 139 11.56 -0.02 11.93
C LYS A 139 11.07 -0.99 13.02
N GLU A 140 10.31 -0.48 13.97
CA GLU A 140 9.79 -1.28 15.08
C GLU A 140 8.81 -2.36 14.61
N ALA A 141 8.01 -2.08 13.57
CA ALA A 141 7.12 -3.08 12.94
C ALA A 141 7.91 -4.23 12.29
N LEU A 142 9.03 -3.94 11.63
CA LEU A 142 9.92 -4.97 11.08
C LEU A 142 10.55 -5.81 12.19
N ASP A 143 11.02 -5.16 13.25
CA ASP A 143 11.59 -5.85 14.43
C ASP A 143 10.53 -6.76 15.09
N ALA A 144 9.30 -6.27 15.28
CA ALA A 144 8.18 -7.05 15.83
C ALA A 144 7.77 -8.22 14.93
N ALA A 145 7.85 -8.04 13.61
CA ALA A 145 7.64 -9.11 12.63
C ALA A 145 8.75 -10.17 12.66
N GLY A 146 9.89 -9.89 13.29
CA GLY A 146 11.06 -10.76 13.35
C GLY A 146 11.96 -10.67 12.13
N VAL A 147 11.82 -9.63 11.32
CA VAL A 147 12.70 -9.38 10.17
C VAL A 147 14.05 -8.90 10.69
N LYS A 148 15.11 -9.48 10.15
CA LYS A 148 16.51 -9.14 10.47
C LYS A 148 17.25 -8.76 9.20
N ASN A 149 18.30 -7.96 9.36
CA ASN A 149 19.17 -7.58 8.24
C ASN A 149 18.45 -6.83 7.12
N TYR A 150 17.56 -5.89 7.47
CA TYR A 150 16.93 -4.97 6.54
C TYR A 150 17.75 -3.68 6.39
N LYS A 151 17.52 -2.98 5.31
CA LYS A 151 18.15 -1.69 5.00
C LYS A 151 17.04 -0.69 4.67
N PHE A 152 17.15 0.52 5.21
CA PHE A 152 16.32 1.64 4.79
C PHE A 152 17.02 2.42 3.69
N GLU A 153 16.32 2.66 2.60
CA GLU A 153 16.73 3.54 1.51
C GLU A 153 15.78 4.74 1.48
N PHE A 154 16.34 5.93 1.52
CA PHE A 154 15.57 7.18 1.47
C PHE A 154 15.78 7.84 0.12
N SER A 155 14.70 8.29 -0.48
CA SER A 155 14.69 9.01 -1.74
C SER A 155 13.73 10.19 -1.67
N HIS A 156 13.94 11.18 -2.50
CA HIS A 156 13.06 12.33 -2.63
C HIS A 156 12.75 12.59 -4.10
N ALA A 157 11.47 12.60 -4.48
CA ALA A 157 11.06 12.75 -5.87
C ALA A 157 11.65 14.00 -6.55
N ARG A 158 11.73 15.12 -5.81
CA ARG A 158 12.31 16.36 -6.33
C ARG A 158 13.82 16.25 -6.65
N LEU A 159 14.53 15.28 -6.05
CA LEU A 159 15.96 15.11 -6.34
C LEU A 159 16.17 14.78 -7.82
N LEU A 160 15.38 13.88 -8.36
CA LEU A 160 15.47 13.52 -9.78
C LEU A 160 15.10 14.69 -10.68
N GLN A 161 14.07 15.46 -10.33
CA GLN A 161 13.69 16.66 -11.06
C GLN A 161 14.81 17.70 -11.07
N LEU A 162 15.44 17.98 -9.91
CA LEU A 162 16.56 18.90 -9.82
C LEU A 162 17.77 18.47 -10.65
N ILE A 163 18.03 17.16 -10.72
CA ILE A 163 19.08 16.61 -11.59
C ILE A 163 18.74 16.86 -13.06
N PHE A 164 17.50 16.65 -13.46
CA PHE A 164 17.07 16.89 -14.85
C PHE A 164 17.13 18.40 -15.19
N GLU A 165 16.68 19.26 -14.31
CA GLU A 165 16.80 20.73 -14.46
C GLU A 165 18.26 21.17 -14.64
N GLU A 166 19.19 20.61 -13.86
CA GLU A 166 20.62 20.92 -13.96
C GLU A 166 21.28 20.39 -15.23
N LEU A 167 20.77 19.26 -15.73
CA LEU A 167 21.28 18.65 -16.98
C LEU A 167 20.74 19.32 -18.25
N ASP A 168 19.74 20.19 -18.14
CA ASP A 168 19.08 20.90 -19.25
C ASP A 168 18.75 19.98 -20.45
N LEU A 169 18.13 18.84 -20.15
CA LEU A 169 17.81 17.84 -21.15
C LEU A 169 16.52 18.20 -21.88
N PRO A 170 16.42 17.89 -23.18
CA PRO A 170 15.14 17.97 -23.88
C PRO A 170 14.09 17.04 -23.24
N ASP A 171 12.82 17.47 -23.15
CA ASP A 171 11.71 16.75 -22.49
C ASP A 171 11.60 15.27 -22.88
N VAL A 172 11.87 14.94 -24.16
CA VAL A 172 11.85 13.57 -24.67
C VAL A 172 12.92 12.71 -24.01
N LYS A 173 14.13 13.27 -23.79
CA LYS A 173 15.24 12.56 -23.12
C LYS A 173 15.03 12.45 -21.62
N GLU A 174 14.42 13.45 -21.00
CA GLU A 174 14.00 13.36 -19.59
C GLU A 174 13.02 12.20 -19.37
N ALA A 175 11.99 12.10 -20.20
CA ALA A 175 10.99 11.04 -20.12
C ALA A 175 11.61 9.65 -20.33
N GLU A 176 12.52 9.53 -21.30
CA GLU A 176 13.24 8.28 -21.58
C GLU A 176 14.14 7.88 -20.40
N LEU A 177 14.93 8.81 -19.85
CA LEU A 177 15.79 8.58 -18.71
C LEU A 177 14.99 8.24 -17.45
N ALA A 178 13.87 8.94 -17.21
CA ALA A 178 12.96 8.64 -16.11
C ALA A 178 12.38 7.21 -16.23
N ALA A 179 12.06 6.78 -17.44
CA ALA A 179 11.61 5.41 -17.70
C ALA A 179 12.70 4.38 -17.39
N TYR A 180 13.93 4.58 -17.86
CA TYR A 180 15.06 3.68 -17.55
C TYR A 180 15.34 3.57 -16.05
N ILE A 181 15.29 4.70 -15.31
CA ILE A 181 15.49 4.71 -13.86
C ILE A 181 14.36 3.94 -13.17
N ARG A 182 13.10 4.14 -13.58
CA ARG A 182 11.93 3.45 -13.03
C ARG A 182 12.01 1.94 -13.26
N ASP A 183 12.37 1.54 -14.46
CA ASP A 183 12.44 0.13 -14.87
C ASP A 183 13.72 -0.56 -14.42
N LYS A 184 14.60 0.17 -13.71
CA LYS A 184 15.94 -0.32 -13.29
C LYS A 184 16.75 -0.93 -14.44
N SER A 185 16.58 -0.39 -15.62
CA SER A 185 17.23 -0.85 -16.85
C SER A 185 18.58 -0.14 -17.09
N ILE A 186 19.39 0.02 -16.00
CA ILE A 186 20.72 0.65 -16.03
C ILE A 186 21.78 -0.43 -16.10
#